data_28e5c0f857872377923c2af2fcf3e13e
#
_entry.id   28e5c0f857872377923c2af2fcf3e13e
#
_cell.length_a   1.000
_cell.length_b   1.000
_cell.length_c   1.000
_cell.angle_alpha   90.00
_cell.angle_beta   90.00
_cell.angle_gamma   90.00
#
_symmetry.space_group_name_H-M   'P 1'
#
loop_
_entity.id
_entity.type
_entity.pdbx_description
1 polymer ?
#
loop_
_entity_poly.entity_id
_entity_poly.type
_entity_poly.pdbx_seq_one_letter_code
_entity_poly.pdbx_strand_id
1 'polypeptide(L)'
;MSNEQKKVSHYILERPSGWVRPYGGTSATSKEIEKSYLGEKKYGTSFVQSIIDIRASFITGEGIVIKEKQGIEANAELDYINQVVDYNQIDEMLSQIAVLTEIEGKLLGVLEPAEQNLINVKIFPFNLYGYNVVQDENDPQIIKEVEYTDIDGKLQKVPYGEFSYRTFGSSLWYYPNKANPRISSVMEYIEDLDRASQDLREINHLFANPTPYFKCADQAETQNLAAALKNLNWQIGKILVTTADYSLVETDRESVQALIDEMVSLAERISGSTGVPIYFLGMARLLNNRATALAMLEQLENSIKKERNILVSWFNELFFNILTKSNEDYDTNFNPDSIECEIIRPAILDVDQAVLTKLVELYDKKAISLKTLLTFVPEIESPEEEIKLISGIDTGIVTE
;
A
#
# COMPACT_ATOMS: atom_id res chain seq x y z
N MET A 1 35.91 60.98 -25.87
CA MET A 1 34.70 60.55 -25.11
C MET A 1 34.52 59.06 -25.40
N SER A 2 35.05 58.22 -24.54
CA SER A 2 35.00 56.75 -24.69
C SER A 2 33.72 56.22 -24.08
N ASN A 3 32.93 55.55 -24.92
CA ASN A 3 31.75 54.78 -24.50
C ASN A 3 32.20 53.56 -23.67
N GLU A 4 32.21 53.66 -22.37
CA GLU A 4 32.24 52.49 -21.50
C GLU A 4 30.84 51.86 -21.47
N GLN A 5 30.67 50.82 -22.24
CA GLN A 5 29.53 49.95 -22.11
C GLN A 5 29.63 49.26 -20.73
N LYS A 6 28.70 49.61 -19.82
CA LYS A 6 28.47 48.86 -18.58
C LYS A 6 28.11 47.42 -18.93
N LYS A 7 29.05 46.49 -18.70
CA LYS A 7 28.75 45.04 -18.67
C LYS A 7 27.80 44.77 -17.53
N VAL A 8 26.53 44.56 -17.83
CA VAL A 8 25.59 43.95 -16.92
C VAL A 8 25.98 42.47 -16.88
N SER A 9 26.63 42.06 -15.79
CA SER A 9 26.88 40.61 -15.55
C SER A 9 25.55 39.98 -15.18
N HIS A 10 24.94 39.29 -16.11
CA HIS A 10 23.85 38.38 -15.84
C HIS A 10 24.45 37.15 -15.14
N TYR A 11 24.22 37.03 -13.84
CA TYR A 11 24.39 35.78 -13.15
C TYR A 11 23.21 34.89 -13.59
N ILE A 12 23.43 34.07 -14.59
CA ILE A 12 22.56 32.93 -14.84
C ILE A 12 22.83 31.97 -13.68
N LEU A 13 21.92 31.92 -12.72
CA LEU A 13 21.86 30.81 -11.78
C LEU A 13 21.60 29.58 -12.65
N GLU A 14 22.66 28.79 -12.91
CA GLU A 14 22.48 27.47 -13.46
C GLU A 14 21.57 26.71 -12.50
N ARG A 15 20.35 26.43 -12.93
CA ARG A 15 19.48 25.52 -12.21
C ARG A 15 20.25 24.22 -12.07
N PRO A 16 20.33 23.62 -10.85
CA PRO A 16 20.97 22.34 -10.70
C PRO A 16 20.39 21.37 -11.73
N SER A 17 21.23 20.68 -12.46
CA SER A 17 20.88 19.75 -13.55
C SER A 17 20.19 18.47 -13.03
N GLY A 18 19.17 18.61 -12.23
CA GLY A 18 18.42 17.53 -11.59
C GLY A 18 16.92 17.76 -11.54
N TRP A 19 16.43 18.86 -12.11
CA TRP A 19 15.04 19.30 -11.90
C TRP A 19 14.04 18.72 -12.93
N VAL A 20 14.51 18.16 -14.01
CA VAL A 20 13.64 17.46 -14.95
C VAL A 20 14.32 16.13 -15.28
N ARG A 21 13.95 15.07 -14.60
CA ARG A 21 14.26 13.73 -15.08
C ARG A 21 13.41 13.48 -16.33
N PRO A 22 13.99 12.95 -17.42
CA PRO A 22 13.17 12.53 -18.55
C PRO A 22 12.19 11.47 -18.06
N TYR A 23 10.89 11.69 -18.30
CA TYR A 23 9.84 10.71 -18.05
C TYR A 23 10.19 9.43 -18.82
N GLY A 24 10.53 8.38 -18.12
CA GLY A 24 11.00 7.12 -18.68
C GLY A 24 11.89 6.36 -17.70
N GLY A 25 11.73 6.61 -16.41
CA GLY A 25 12.45 5.92 -15.35
C GLY A 25 12.20 4.42 -15.34
N THR A 26 13.21 3.65 -15.03
CA THR A 26 13.10 2.24 -14.67
C THR A 26 12.20 2.12 -13.45
N SER A 27 11.26 1.17 -13.47
CA SER A 27 10.45 0.85 -12.29
C SER A 27 11.33 0.65 -11.06
N ALA A 28 10.93 1.20 -9.92
CA ALA A 28 11.67 1.06 -8.67
C ALA A 28 11.79 -0.42 -8.27
N THR A 29 12.92 -0.79 -7.74
CA THR A 29 13.15 -2.15 -7.21
C THR A 29 12.45 -2.32 -5.85
N SER A 30 12.18 -3.57 -5.46
CA SER A 30 11.60 -3.88 -4.14
C SER A 30 12.44 -3.32 -2.98
N LYS A 31 13.78 -3.35 -3.10
CA LYS A 31 14.70 -2.74 -2.11
C LYS A 31 14.57 -1.22 -2.00
N GLU A 32 14.30 -0.53 -3.09
CA GLU A 32 14.06 0.92 -3.07
C GLU A 32 12.72 1.27 -2.44
N ILE A 33 11.69 0.43 -2.67
CA ILE A 33 10.38 0.56 -2.04
C ILE A 33 10.49 0.31 -0.54
N GLU A 34 11.17 -0.77 -0.12
CA GLU A 34 11.43 -1.09 1.28
C GLU A 34 12.13 0.05 2.02
N LYS A 35 13.21 0.62 1.44
CA LYS A 35 13.90 1.79 2.00
C LYS A 35 12.98 3.00 2.15
N SER A 36 12.12 3.23 1.18
CA SER A 36 11.14 4.31 1.26
C SER A 36 10.09 4.03 2.36
N TYR A 37 9.60 2.81 2.46
CA TYR A 37 8.65 2.39 3.48
C TYR A 37 9.23 2.51 4.90
N LEU A 38 10.50 2.12 5.08
CA LEU A 38 11.21 2.21 6.37
C LEU A 38 11.68 3.63 6.75
N GLY A 39 11.46 4.62 5.90
CA GLY A 39 11.86 6.01 6.20
C GLY A 39 13.31 6.36 5.89
N GLU A 40 14.01 5.54 5.13
CA GLU A 40 15.42 5.75 4.78
C GLU A 40 15.62 6.72 3.60
N LYS A 41 14.55 7.06 2.88
CA LYS A 41 14.60 8.04 1.77
C LYS A 41 14.18 9.43 2.23
N LYS A 42 14.72 10.45 1.57
CA LYS A 42 14.41 11.85 1.85
C LYS A 42 13.00 12.25 1.38
N TYR A 43 12.54 11.70 0.27
CA TYR A 43 11.27 12.05 -0.38
C TYR A 43 10.38 10.84 -0.56
N GLY A 44 9.07 11.06 -0.52
CA GLY A 44 8.05 10.08 -0.84
C GLY A 44 7.70 9.10 0.27
N THR A 45 8.44 9.07 1.39
CA THR A 45 8.26 8.09 2.48
C THR A 45 6.84 8.04 3.02
N SER A 46 6.26 9.18 3.37
CA SER A 46 4.91 9.22 3.96
C SER A 46 3.81 8.74 3.01
N PHE A 47 3.94 9.06 1.72
CA PHE A 47 3.01 8.60 0.70
C PHE A 47 3.14 7.09 0.45
N VAL A 48 4.39 6.58 0.38
CA VAL A 48 4.65 5.14 0.20
C VAL A 48 4.08 4.34 1.36
N GLN A 49 4.34 4.76 2.60
CA GLN A 49 3.77 4.14 3.81
C GLN A 49 2.24 4.14 3.75
N SER A 50 1.61 5.31 3.52
CA SER A 50 0.15 5.42 3.47
C SER A 50 -0.46 4.52 2.39
N ILE A 51 0.12 4.47 1.19
CA ILE A 51 -0.39 3.65 0.10
C ILE A 51 -0.29 2.16 0.45
N ILE A 52 0.86 1.72 0.95
CA ILE A 52 1.10 0.31 1.30
C ILE A 52 0.20 -0.11 2.46
N ASP A 53 0.12 0.69 3.53
CA ASP A 53 -0.66 0.36 4.72
C ASP A 53 -2.17 0.32 4.42
N ILE A 54 -2.68 1.26 3.61
CA ILE A 54 -4.07 1.25 3.15
C ILE A 54 -4.33 -0.02 2.35
N ARG A 55 -3.51 -0.33 1.36
CA ARG A 55 -3.71 -1.52 0.53
C ARG A 55 -3.59 -2.80 1.33
N ALA A 56 -2.58 -2.92 2.21
CA ALA A 56 -2.40 -4.07 3.09
C ALA A 56 -3.62 -4.28 4.00
N SER A 57 -4.14 -3.22 4.64
CA SER A 57 -5.33 -3.34 5.49
C SER A 57 -6.58 -3.76 4.71
N PHE A 58 -6.74 -3.32 3.47
CA PHE A 58 -7.83 -3.78 2.61
C PHE A 58 -7.63 -5.21 2.10
N ILE A 59 -6.39 -5.66 1.90
CA ILE A 59 -6.08 -7.05 1.52
C ILE A 59 -6.42 -8.01 2.66
N THR A 60 -6.00 -7.69 3.89
CA THR A 60 -6.22 -8.53 5.08
C THR A 60 -7.65 -8.47 5.60
N GLY A 61 -8.36 -7.36 5.32
CA GLY A 61 -9.72 -7.16 5.82
C GLY A 61 -9.80 -7.29 7.34
N GLU A 62 -10.74 -8.10 7.82
CA GLU A 62 -10.95 -8.40 9.25
C GLU A 62 -10.22 -9.67 9.71
N GLY A 63 -9.36 -10.24 8.86
CA GLY A 63 -8.57 -11.42 9.18
C GLY A 63 -8.90 -12.63 8.31
N ILE A 64 -8.32 -13.78 8.70
CA ILE A 64 -8.54 -15.07 8.03
C ILE A 64 -9.54 -15.91 8.80
N VAL A 65 -10.38 -16.62 8.06
CA VAL A 65 -11.25 -17.67 8.61
C VAL A 65 -10.88 -18.97 7.94
N ILE A 66 -10.60 -19.98 8.76
CA ILE A 66 -10.27 -21.33 8.33
C ILE A 66 -11.50 -22.20 8.56
N LYS A 67 -11.94 -22.93 7.55
CA LYS A 67 -13.14 -23.75 7.62
C LYS A 67 -12.97 -25.06 6.84
N GLU A 68 -13.82 -26.00 7.16
CA GLU A 68 -13.93 -27.24 6.39
C GLU A 68 -14.48 -26.94 4.99
N LYS A 69 -13.96 -27.64 3.98
CA LYS A 69 -14.56 -27.57 2.64
C LYS A 69 -15.97 -28.14 2.65
N GLN A 70 -16.85 -27.55 1.88
CA GLN A 70 -18.24 -27.95 1.82
C GLN A 70 -18.43 -29.44 1.54
N GLY A 71 -19.11 -30.15 2.46
CA GLY A 71 -19.42 -31.57 2.33
C GLY A 71 -18.32 -32.52 2.83
N ILE A 72 -17.29 -32.02 3.47
CA ILE A 72 -16.23 -32.82 4.10
C ILE A 72 -16.27 -32.52 5.61
N GLU A 73 -16.33 -33.57 6.44
CA GLU A 73 -16.12 -33.45 7.89
C GLU A 73 -14.62 -33.58 8.17
N ALA A 74 -14.01 -32.55 8.70
CA ALA A 74 -12.56 -32.46 8.86
C ALA A 74 -12.16 -31.76 10.19
N ASN A 75 -12.90 -32.06 11.27
CA ASN A 75 -12.67 -31.43 12.57
C ASN A 75 -11.23 -31.61 13.08
N ALA A 76 -10.61 -32.78 12.87
CA ALA A 76 -9.26 -33.04 13.32
C ALA A 76 -8.21 -32.24 12.55
N GLU A 77 -8.41 -32.08 11.24
CA GLU A 77 -7.57 -31.26 10.37
C GLU A 77 -7.72 -29.78 10.70
N LEU A 78 -8.96 -29.33 10.93
CA LEU A 78 -9.24 -27.95 11.31
C LEU A 78 -8.59 -27.60 12.65
N ASP A 79 -8.73 -28.47 13.66
CA ASP A 79 -8.10 -28.29 14.97
C ASP A 79 -6.57 -28.26 14.86
N TYR A 80 -6.00 -29.12 14.01
CA TYR A 80 -4.56 -29.16 13.79
C TYR A 80 -4.05 -27.90 13.09
N ILE A 81 -4.74 -27.44 12.02
CA ILE A 81 -4.36 -26.20 11.32
C ILE A 81 -4.46 -24.99 12.26
N ASN A 82 -5.51 -24.90 13.08
CA ASN A 82 -5.64 -23.82 14.08
C ASN A 82 -4.46 -23.85 15.07
N GLN A 83 -4.04 -25.02 15.55
CA GLN A 83 -2.85 -25.12 16.40
C GLN A 83 -1.57 -24.68 15.68
N VAL A 84 -1.40 -24.98 14.39
CA VAL A 84 -0.25 -24.52 13.59
C VAL A 84 -0.30 -23.01 13.39
N VAL A 85 -1.48 -22.45 13.13
CA VAL A 85 -1.68 -20.98 12.98
C VAL A 85 -1.33 -20.27 14.27
N ASP A 86 -1.82 -20.74 15.41
CA ASP A 86 -1.52 -20.20 16.75
C ASP A 86 -0.02 -20.30 17.08
N TYR A 87 0.58 -21.48 16.84
CA TYR A 87 2.01 -21.70 17.09
C TYR A 87 2.89 -20.76 16.30
N ASN A 88 2.55 -20.49 15.04
CA ASN A 88 3.29 -19.59 14.15
C ASN A 88 2.84 -18.13 14.24
N GLN A 89 1.84 -17.80 15.05
CA GLN A 89 1.27 -16.44 15.19
C GLN A 89 0.87 -15.82 13.84
N ILE A 90 0.30 -16.63 12.95
CA ILE A 90 0.01 -16.22 11.55
C ILE A 90 -1.00 -15.07 11.53
N ASP A 91 -2.00 -15.06 12.40
CA ASP A 91 -3.00 -13.99 12.48
C ASP A 91 -2.36 -12.65 12.87
N GLU A 92 -1.42 -12.65 13.82
CA GLU A 92 -0.69 -11.45 14.22
C GLU A 92 0.22 -10.92 13.10
N MET A 93 0.79 -11.84 12.31
CA MET A 93 1.67 -11.50 11.20
C MET A 93 0.93 -11.15 9.91
N LEU A 94 -0.37 -11.40 9.81
CA LEU A 94 -1.14 -11.27 8.56
C LEU A 94 -0.99 -9.89 7.91
N SER A 95 -1.05 -8.82 8.71
CA SER A 95 -0.85 -7.45 8.22
C SER A 95 0.56 -7.25 7.67
N GLN A 96 1.59 -7.79 8.34
CA GLN A 96 2.98 -7.69 7.88
C GLN A 96 3.22 -8.52 6.62
N ILE A 97 2.57 -9.68 6.50
CA ILE A 97 2.58 -10.50 5.28
C ILE A 97 2.00 -9.69 4.10
N ALA A 98 0.87 -9.01 4.31
CA ALA A 98 0.28 -8.19 3.26
C ALA A 98 1.18 -6.99 2.88
N VAL A 99 1.79 -6.31 3.86
CA VAL A 99 2.80 -5.25 3.61
C VAL A 99 3.97 -5.80 2.80
N LEU A 100 4.47 -6.99 3.14
CA LEU A 100 5.56 -7.64 2.41
C LEU A 100 5.19 -7.91 0.95
N THR A 101 3.95 -8.38 0.68
CA THR A 101 3.49 -8.60 -0.70
C THR A 101 3.40 -7.31 -1.52
N GLU A 102 3.05 -6.19 -0.90
CA GLU A 102 3.02 -4.87 -1.55
C GLU A 102 4.43 -4.32 -1.82
N ILE A 103 5.41 -4.64 -0.97
CA ILE A 103 6.81 -4.20 -1.11
C ILE A 103 7.57 -5.05 -2.14
N GLU A 104 7.45 -6.37 -2.07
CA GLU A 104 8.28 -7.31 -2.84
C GLU A 104 7.58 -7.86 -4.08
N GLY A 105 6.25 -7.84 -4.11
CA GLY A 105 5.45 -8.41 -5.20
C GLY A 105 5.45 -9.93 -5.23
N LYS A 106 5.93 -10.60 -4.19
CA LYS A 106 6.00 -12.06 -4.05
C LYS A 106 6.01 -12.47 -2.60
N LEU A 107 5.56 -13.70 -2.34
CA LEU A 107 5.49 -14.27 -1.01
C LEU A 107 5.94 -15.73 -1.05
N LEU A 108 6.89 -16.08 -0.21
CA LEU A 108 7.40 -17.42 0.00
C LEU A 108 7.25 -17.81 1.47
N GLY A 109 6.55 -18.91 1.73
CA GLY A 109 6.51 -19.58 3.02
C GLY A 109 7.14 -20.97 2.89
N VAL A 110 8.09 -21.30 3.76
CA VAL A 110 8.77 -22.59 3.80
C VAL A 110 8.34 -23.34 5.06
N LEU A 111 8.11 -24.63 4.93
CA LEU A 111 7.64 -25.52 5.98
C LEU A 111 8.78 -26.33 6.57
N GLU A 112 8.93 -26.28 7.88
CA GLU A 112 9.91 -27.09 8.61
C GLU A 112 9.24 -27.87 9.75
N PRO A 113 9.67 -29.08 10.07
CA PRO A 113 9.21 -29.78 11.26
C PRO A 113 9.50 -28.97 12.52
N ALA A 114 8.56 -28.95 13.48
CA ALA A 114 8.70 -28.26 14.73
C ALA A 114 8.50 -29.23 15.93
N GLU A 115 8.61 -28.71 17.15
CA GLU A 115 8.32 -29.47 18.35
C GLU A 115 6.81 -29.81 18.45
N GLN A 116 6.43 -30.79 19.25
CA GLN A 116 5.05 -31.21 19.53
C GLN A 116 4.27 -31.70 18.29
N ASN A 117 4.96 -32.23 17.28
CA ASN A 117 4.37 -32.69 16.03
C ASN A 117 3.65 -31.57 15.24
N LEU A 118 4.13 -30.34 15.37
CA LEU A 118 3.65 -29.19 14.61
C LEU A 118 4.58 -28.87 13.44
N ILE A 119 4.11 -28.06 12.53
CA ILE A 119 4.88 -27.53 11.41
C ILE A 119 5.17 -26.05 11.65
N ASN A 120 6.45 -25.67 11.54
CA ASN A 120 6.89 -24.29 11.57
C ASN A 120 6.79 -23.68 10.17
N VAL A 121 6.15 -22.52 10.06
CA VAL A 121 5.98 -21.76 8.83
C VAL A 121 6.93 -20.57 8.85
N LYS A 122 7.97 -20.60 8.02
CA LYS A 122 8.92 -19.51 7.87
C LYS A 122 8.59 -18.65 6.66
N ILE A 123 8.29 -17.38 6.88
CA ILE A 123 8.16 -16.41 5.80
C ILE A 123 9.54 -15.93 5.39
N PHE A 124 9.85 -16.04 4.09
CA PHE A 124 11.14 -15.65 3.52
C PHE A 124 11.02 -14.35 2.72
N PRO A 125 11.40 -13.19 3.29
CA PRO A 125 11.50 -11.94 2.54
C PRO A 125 12.54 -12.05 1.42
N PHE A 126 12.13 -11.71 0.20
CA PHE A 126 13.03 -11.75 -0.96
C PHE A 126 14.19 -10.77 -0.84
N ASN A 127 13.94 -9.58 -0.34
CA ASN A 127 14.98 -8.57 -0.19
C ASN A 127 16.10 -8.98 0.79
N LEU A 128 15.77 -9.86 1.73
CA LEU A 128 16.72 -10.37 2.73
C LEU A 128 17.46 -11.61 2.22
N TYR A 129 16.73 -12.60 1.69
CA TYR A 129 17.30 -13.93 1.34
C TYR A 129 17.67 -14.08 -0.14
N GLY A 130 17.03 -13.32 -1.04
CA GLY A 130 17.36 -13.34 -2.47
C GLY A 130 17.09 -14.69 -3.13
N TYR A 131 15.97 -15.35 -2.80
CA TYR A 131 15.66 -16.67 -3.33
C TYR A 131 15.33 -16.67 -4.83
N ASN A 132 15.53 -17.85 -5.48
CA ASN A 132 15.22 -18.10 -6.88
C ASN A 132 14.23 -19.27 -7.01
N VAL A 133 13.18 -19.07 -7.80
CA VAL A 133 12.16 -20.09 -8.08
C VAL A 133 12.53 -20.82 -9.36
N VAL A 134 12.72 -22.13 -9.28
CA VAL A 134 13.07 -23.01 -10.38
C VAL A 134 11.82 -23.70 -10.91
N GLN A 135 11.56 -23.50 -12.20
CA GLN A 135 10.43 -24.13 -12.92
C GLN A 135 10.85 -25.48 -13.53
N ASP A 136 9.88 -26.33 -13.82
CA ASP A 136 10.11 -27.52 -14.58
C ASP A 136 10.54 -27.18 -16.03
N GLU A 137 11.50 -27.94 -16.56
CA GLU A 137 12.05 -27.68 -17.91
C GLU A 137 11.03 -27.93 -19.03
N ASN A 138 10.07 -28.83 -18.80
CA ASN A 138 9.07 -29.22 -19.79
C ASN A 138 7.77 -28.44 -19.65
N ASP A 139 7.44 -28.00 -18.43
CA ASP A 139 6.22 -27.24 -18.13
C ASP A 139 6.54 -26.04 -17.22
N PRO A 140 6.67 -24.84 -17.77
CA PRO A 140 6.97 -23.64 -17.00
C PRO A 140 5.83 -23.21 -16.05
N GLN A 141 4.69 -23.89 -16.05
CA GLN A 141 3.62 -23.67 -15.06
C GLN A 141 3.92 -24.33 -13.73
N ILE A 142 4.77 -25.35 -13.73
CA ILE A 142 5.13 -26.14 -12.55
C ILE A 142 6.38 -25.55 -11.92
N ILE A 143 6.28 -25.19 -10.64
CA ILE A 143 7.44 -24.83 -9.83
C ILE A 143 7.98 -26.13 -9.22
N LYS A 144 9.26 -26.43 -9.49
CA LYS A 144 9.91 -27.66 -9.03
C LYS A 144 10.55 -27.51 -7.65
N GLU A 145 11.29 -26.42 -7.46
CA GLU A 145 12.02 -26.14 -6.22
C GLU A 145 12.24 -24.64 -6.04
N VAL A 146 12.52 -24.24 -4.82
CA VAL A 146 13.01 -22.90 -4.49
C VAL A 146 14.44 -23.01 -3.97
N GLU A 147 15.33 -22.19 -4.52
CA GLU A 147 16.71 -22.10 -4.12
C GLU A 147 16.96 -20.80 -3.36
N TYR A 148 17.59 -20.84 -2.21
CA TYR A 148 18.04 -19.68 -1.47
C TYR A 148 19.39 -19.91 -0.81
N THR A 149 20.08 -18.83 -0.46
CA THR A 149 21.34 -18.92 0.27
C THR A 149 21.08 -18.66 1.73
N ASP A 150 21.46 -19.58 2.60
CA ASP A 150 21.31 -19.43 4.04
C ASP A 150 22.35 -18.45 4.63
N ILE A 151 22.25 -18.19 5.94
CA ILE A 151 23.12 -17.26 6.66
C ILE A 151 24.60 -17.71 6.60
N ASP A 152 24.85 -18.99 6.46
CA ASP A 152 26.20 -19.58 6.34
C ASP A 152 26.75 -19.54 4.90
N GLY A 153 25.99 -19.00 3.97
CA GLY A 153 26.36 -18.89 2.56
C GLY A 153 26.20 -20.19 1.77
N LYS A 154 25.48 -21.19 2.30
CA LYS A 154 25.20 -22.44 1.59
C LYS A 154 23.92 -22.31 0.80
N LEU A 155 23.95 -22.85 -0.43
CA LEU A 155 22.77 -22.98 -1.27
C LEU A 155 21.85 -24.07 -0.69
N GLN A 156 20.64 -23.68 -0.32
CA GLN A 156 19.57 -24.55 0.13
C GLN A 156 18.57 -24.71 -1.00
N LYS A 157 18.00 -25.91 -1.11
CA LYS A 157 16.96 -26.25 -2.08
C LYS A 157 15.75 -26.81 -1.34
N VAL A 158 14.62 -26.21 -1.56
CA VAL A 158 13.35 -26.63 -0.97
C VAL A 158 12.49 -27.23 -2.09
N PRO A 159 12.17 -28.53 -2.03
CA PRO A 159 11.38 -29.19 -3.06
C PRO A 159 9.91 -28.76 -2.99
N TYR A 160 9.17 -28.98 -4.08
CA TYR A 160 7.73 -28.77 -4.12
C TYR A 160 7.03 -29.60 -3.02
N GLY A 161 6.03 -29.02 -2.38
CA GLY A 161 5.33 -29.60 -1.23
C GLY A 161 5.85 -29.11 0.13
N GLU A 162 7.08 -28.60 0.20
CA GLU A 162 7.64 -28.03 1.43
C GLU A 162 7.63 -26.50 1.45
N PHE A 163 7.00 -25.87 0.48
CA PHE A 163 6.81 -24.40 0.44
C PHE A 163 5.48 -24.04 -0.19
N SER A 164 5.04 -22.79 0.05
CA SER A 164 3.97 -22.15 -0.69
C SER A 164 4.53 -20.85 -1.29
N TYR A 165 4.27 -20.62 -2.59
CA TYR A 165 4.80 -19.47 -3.32
C TYR A 165 3.75 -18.82 -4.21
N ARG A 166 3.60 -17.49 -4.15
CA ARG A 166 2.76 -16.71 -5.06
C ARG A 166 3.41 -15.38 -5.41
N THR A 167 3.03 -14.89 -6.59
CA THR A 167 3.40 -13.55 -7.07
C THR A 167 2.20 -12.62 -7.03
N PHE A 168 2.45 -11.37 -6.66
CA PHE A 168 1.50 -10.28 -6.51
C PHE A 168 1.82 -9.15 -7.49
N GLY A 169 0.96 -8.12 -7.53
CA GLY A 169 1.20 -6.97 -8.38
C GLY A 169 1.19 -7.29 -9.87
N SER A 170 2.22 -6.83 -10.58
CA SER A 170 2.39 -7.06 -12.01
C SER A 170 3.32 -8.27 -12.24
N SER A 171 2.72 -9.41 -12.52
CA SER A 171 3.44 -10.67 -12.73
C SER A 171 2.79 -11.49 -13.86
N LEU A 172 3.59 -12.35 -14.47
CA LEU A 172 3.13 -13.33 -15.44
C LEU A 172 3.49 -14.73 -14.92
N TRP A 173 2.56 -15.66 -14.99
CA TRP A 173 2.70 -17.02 -14.42
C TRP A 173 3.95 -17.76 -14.89
N TYR A 174 4.42 -17.53 -16.12
CA TYR A 174 5.62 -18.14 -16.69
C TYR A 174 6.94 -17.43 -16.33
N TYR A 175 6.89 -16.34 -15.54
CA TYR A 175 8.06 -15.64 -15.01
C TYR A 175 7.95 -15.42 -13.49
N PRO A 176 8.00 -16.50 -12.68
CA PRO A 176 7.78 -16.39 -11.24
C PRO A 176 8.78 -15.46 -10.54
N ASN A 177 10.01 -15.39 -11.05
CA ASN A 177 11.04 -14.52 -10.47
C ASN A 177 10.89 -13.04 -10.84
N LYS A 178 10.05 -12.69 -11.83
CA LYS A 178 9.85 -11.32 -12.34
C LYS A 178 8.51 -10.74 -11.88
N ALA A 179 8.30 -10.67 -10.58
CA ALA A 179 7.16 -9.96 -10.02
C ALA A 179 7.57 -8.51 -9.70
N ASN A 180 6.74 -7.55 -10.12
CA ASN A 180 6.94 -6.14 -9.80
C ASN A 180 5.80 -5.68 -8.88
N PRO A 181 6.12 -5.13 -7.71
CA PRO A 181 5.14 -4.50 -6.83
C PRO A 181 4.34 -3.42 -7.58
N ARG A 182 3.07 -3.27 -7.26
CA ARG A 182 2.20 -2.29 -7.94
C ARG A 182 2.72 -0.87 -7.82
N ILE A 183 3.22 -0.51 -6.64
CA ILE A 183 3.77 0.82 -6.36
C ILE A 183 5.06 1.13 -7.14
N SER A 184 5.77 0.10 -7.63
CA SER A 184 7.04 0.22 -8.36
C SER A 184 6.96 1.21 -9.53
N SER A 185 5.83 1.21 -10.27
CA SER A 185 5.62 2.06 -11.45
C SER A 185 5.35 3.53 -11.13
N VAL A 186 5.00 3.85 -9.89
CA VAL A 186 4.61 5.20 -9.47
C VAL A 186 5.56 5.85 -8.47
N MET A 187 6.62 5.16 -8.09
CA MET A 187 7.60 5.67 -7.12
C MET A 187 8.17 7.03 -7.49
N GLU A 188 8.48 7.25 -8.77
CA GLU A 188 9.00 8.52 -9.26
C GLU A 188 7.97 9.65 -9.09
N TYR A 189 6.69 9.40 -9.41
CA TYR A 189 5.62 10.37 -9.20
C TYR A 189 5.37 10.70 -7.73
N ILE A 190 5.55 9.71 -6.83
CA ILE A 190 5.44 9.91 -5.39
C ILE A 190 6.58 10.82 -4.89
N GLU A 191 7.82 10.57 -5.33
CA GLU A 191 8.96 11.42 -4.98
C GLU A 191 8.80 12.85 -5.51
N ASP A 192 8.27 13.01 -6.73
CA ASP A 192 8.05 14.34 -7.34
C ASP A 192 6.90 15.08 -6.65
N LEU A 193 5.83 14.38 -6.23
CA LEU A 193 4.74 14.98 -5.46
C LEU A 193 5.24 15.51 -4.10
N ASP A 194 6.09 14.77 -3.42
CA ASP A 194 6.66 15.21 -2.13
C ASP A 194 7.62 16.38 -2.32
N ARG A 195 8.43 16.39 -3.39
CA ARG A 195 9.27 17.56 -3.74
C ARG A 195 8.44 18.78 -4.05
N ALA A 196 7.42 18.65 -4.90
CA ALA A 196 6.52 19.77 -5.21
C ALA A 196 5.83 20.33 -3.95
N SER A 197 5.47 19.45 -3.00
CA SER A 197 4.93 19.86 -1.70
C SER A 197 5.94 20.67 -0.88
N GLN A 198 7.22 20.29 -0.90
CA GLN A 198 8.28 21.03 -0.21
C GLN A 198 8.57 22.37 -0.89
N ASP A 199 8.62 22.39 -2.22
CA ASP A 199 8.80 23.64 -2.98
C ASP A 199 7.66 24.63 -2.71
N LEU A 200 6.41 24.15 -2.66
CA LEU A 200 5.26 24.97 -2.28
C LEU A 200 5.39 25.52 -0.86
N ARG A 201 5.89 24.71 0.08
CA ARG A 201 6.15 25.15 1.45
C ARG A 201 7.24 26.22 1.51
N GLU A 202 8.32 26.06 0.75
CA GLU A 202 9.40 27.05 0.66
C GLU A 202 8.90 28.36 0.05
N ILE A 203 8.13 28.30 -1.03
CA ILE A 203 7.48 29.46 -1.64
C ILE A 203 6.57 30.15 -0.63
N ASN A 204 5.70 29.42 0.06
CA ASN A 204 4.82 29.99 1.08
C ASN A 204 5.61 30.63 2.24
N HIS A 205 6.75 30.07 2.62
CA HIS A 205 7.63 30.67 3.64
C HIS A 205 8.24 31.97 3.16
N LEU A 206 8.66 32.04 1.88
CA LEU A 206 9.14 33.29 1.27
C LEU A 206 8.05 34.34 1.18
N PHE A 207 6.81 33.95 0.87
CA PHE A 207 5.66 34.90 0.88
C PHE A 207 5.34 35.45 2.27
N ALA A 208 5.44 34.57 3.30
CA ALA A 208 5.21 35.01 4.68
C ALA A 208 6.31 36.00 5.16
N ASN A 209 7.51 35.94 4.57
CA ASN A 209 8.64 36.77 4.87
C ASN A 209 9.23 37.40 3.58
N PRO A 210 8.49 38.29 2.89
CA PRO A 210 8.94 38.80 1.61
C PRO A 210 10.25 39.56 1.76
N THR A 211 11.18 39.30 0.83
CA THR A 211 12.49 39.97 0.83
C THR A 211 12.32 41.44 0.43
N PRO A 212 12.70 42.39 1.27
CA PRO A 212 12.66 43.79 0.92
C PRO A 212 13.71 44.08 -0.15
N TYR A 213 13.31 44.79 -1.18
CA TYR A 213 14.20 45.29 -2.23
C TYR A 213 14.27 46.82 -2.14
N PHE A 214 15.48 47.33 -2.04
CA PHE A 214 15.74 48.76 -1.99
C PHE A 214 16.49 49.18 -3.24
N LYS A 215 15.94 50.15 -3.98
CA LYS A 215 16.60 50.73 -5.12
C LYS A 215 17.21 52.09 -4.69
N CYS A 216 18.52 52.12 -4.65
CA CYS A 216 19.28 53.34 -4.30
C CYS A 216 19.68 54.11 -5.55
N ALA A 217 19.87 55.43 -5.42
CA ALA A 217 20.24 56.30 -6.51
C ALA A 217 21.71 56.10 -6.93
N ASP A 218 22.61 55.83 -5.97
CA ASP A 218 24.03 55.64 -6.23
C ASP A 218 24.67 54.53 -5.34
N GLN A 219 25.96 54.27 -5.58
CA GLN A 219 26.70 53.25 -4.86
C GLN A 219 27.01 53.64 -3.40
N ALA A 220 27.15 54.91 -3.12
CA ALA A 220 27.40 55.40 -1.76
C ALA A 220 26.16 55.22 -0.89
N GLU A 221 24.98 55.51 -1.42
CA GLU A 221 23.69 55.31 -0.75
C GLU A 221 23.47 53.79 -0.51
N THR A 222 23.80 52.93 -1.48
CA THR A 222 23.71 51.49 -1.32
C THR A 222 24.58 50.95 -0.17
N GLN A 223 25.81 51.47 -0.05
CA GLN A 223 26.73 51.06 1.03
C GLN A 223 26.25 51.55 2.38
N ASN A 224 25.76 52.79 2.48
CA ASN A 224 25.24 53.35 3.70
C ASN A 224 23.98 52.61 4.17
N LEU A 225 23.06 52.29 3.25
CA LEU A 225 21.86 51.55 3.55
C LEU A 225 22.17 50.10 3.96
N ALA A 226 23.10 49.44 3.27
CA ALA A 226 23.54 48.11 3.63
C ALA A 226 24.17 48.03 5.03
N ALA A 227 24.95 49.05 5.41
CA ALA A 227 25.52 49.17 6.75
C ALA A 227 24.46 49.40 7.83
N ALA A 228 23.46 50.22 7.54
CA ALA A 228 22.33 50.50 8.43
C ALA A 228 21.46 49.23 8.62
N LEU A 229 21.17 48.49 7.53
CA LEU A 229 20.38 47.26 7.56
C LEU A 229 21.06 46.09 8.29
N LYS A 230 22.39 46.01 8.24
CA LYS A 230 23.16 44.98 9.01
C LYS A 230 22.92 45.05 10.52
N ASN A 231 22.71 46.26 11.03
CA ASN A 231 22.52 46.50 12.45
C ASN A 231 21.04 46.53 12.87
N LEU A 232 20.14 46.35 11.91
CA LEU A 232 18.70 46.38 12.17
C LEU A 232 18.20 44.97 12.58
N ASN A 233 17.70 44.90 13.78
CA ASN A 233 17.01 43.67 14.24
C ASN A 233 15.58 43.72 13.66
N TRP A 234 15.37 42.97 12.56
CA TRP A 234 14.07 42.87 11.90
C TRP A 234 13.06 42.20 12.83
N GLN A 235 12.02 42.95 13.21
CA GLN A 235 10.90 42.43 14.00
C GLN A 235 9.61 42.84 13.31
N ILE A 236 8.58 42.02 13.45
CA ILE A 236 7.24 42.30 12.95
C ILE A 236 6.76 43.66 13.55
N GLY A 237 6.27 44.56 12.69
CA GLY A 237 5.76 45.89 13.10
C GLY A 237 6.78 47.02 13.16
N LYS A 238 8.06 46.78 12.82
CA LYS A 238 9.02 47.89 12.68
C LYS A 238 8.80 48.65 11.38
N ILE A 239 8.77 49.97 11.48
CA ILE A 239 8.70 50.90 10.34
C ILE A 239 10.12 51.31 10.00
N LEU A 240 10.53 51.07 8.74
CA LEU A 240 11.79 51.57 8.19
C LEU A 240 11.49 52.87 7.41
N VAL A 241 12.16 53.96 7.76
CA VAL A 241 12.09 55.20 7.03
C VAL A 241 13.38 55.35 6.21
N THR A 242 13.25 55.38 4.89
CA THR A 242 14.38 55.51 3.96
C THR A 242 14.01 56.43 2.80
N THR A 243 15.00 57.05 2.19
CA THR A 243 14.86 57.83 0.95
C THR A 243 14.91 56.97 -0.31
N ALA A 244 15.33 55.70 -0.18
CA ALA A 244 15.39 54.77 -1.29
C ALA A 244 13.98 54.21 -1.64
N ASP A 245 13.75 53.97 -2.92
CA ASP A 245 12.53 53.30 -3.35
C ASP A 245 12.48 51.89 -2.78
N TYR A 246 11.36 51.54 -2.18
CA TYR A 246 11.13 50.23 -1.55
C TYR A 246 10.08 49.46 -2.33
N SER A 247 10.38 48.21 -2.61
CA SER A 247 9.40 47.24 -3.11
C SER A 247 9.60 45.90 -2.45
N LEU A 248 8.56 45.10 -2.39
CA LEU A 248 8.65 43.72 -2.02
C LEU A 248 8.83 42.86 -3.30
N VAL A 249 9.69 41.84 -3.24
CA VAL A 249 9.77 40.89 -4.32
C VAL A 249 8.55 39.99 -4.18
N GLU A 250 7.55 40.24 -5.02
CA GLU A 250 6.34 39.42 -5.09
C GLU A 250 6.59 38.21 -5.99
N THR A 251 6.10 37.06 -5.59
CA THR A 251 6.08 35.87 -6.45
C THR A 251 4.79 35.88 -7.25
N ASP A 252 4.88 35.48 -8.50
CA ASP A 252 3.74 35.40 -9.40
C ASP A 252 2.74 34.33 -8.92
N ARG A 253 1.47 34.72 -8.76
CA ARG A 253 0.39 33.84 -8.35
C ARG A 253 0.16 32.71 -9.38
N GLU A 254 0.38 33.00 -10.65
CA GLU A 254 0.22 32.01 -11.73
C GLU A 254 1.23 30.86 -11.59
N SER A 255 2.46 31.16 -11.19
CA SER A 255 3.50 30.15 -10.93
C SER A 255 3.15 29.24 -9.75
N VAL A 256 2.55 29.78 -8.68
CA VAL A 256 2.07 28.99 -7.54
C VAL A 256 0.90 28.10 -7.92
N GLN A 257 -0.03 28.63 -8.71
CA GLN A 257 -1.16 27.83 -9.20
C GLN A 257 -0.70 26.68 -10.10
N ALA A 258 0.24 26.92 -11.00
CA ALA A 258 0.82 25.88 -11.85
C ALA A 258 1.45 24.75 -11.03
N LEU A 259 2.14 25.06 -9.92
CA LEU A 259 2.70 24.04 -9.02
C LEU A 259 1.61 23.24 -8.31
N ILE A 260 0.52 23.89 -7.89
CA ILE A 260 -0.63 23.18 -7.29
C ILE A 260 -1.28 22.25 -8.33
N ASP A 261 -1.47 22.71 -9.56
CA ASP A 261 -2.06 21.91 -10.64
C ASP A 261 -1.16 20.71 -10.99
N GLU A 262 0.17 20.87 -10.95
CA GLU A 262 1.13 19.78 -11.09
C GLU A 262 0.96 18.73 -9.97
N MET A 263 0.89 19.18 -8.70
CA MET A 263 0.67 18.29 -7.56
C MET A 263 -0.63 17.50 -7.70
N VAL A 264 -1.71 18.12 -8.16
CA VAL A 264 -2.98 17.44 -8.43
C VAL A 264 -2.81 16.39 -9.51
N SER A 265 -2.17 16.73 -10.63
CA SER A 265 -1.92 15.79 -11.73
C SER A 265 -1.08 14.58 -11.30
N LEU A 266 -0.04 14.80 -10.48
CA LEU A 266 0.79 13.73 -9.91
C LEU A 266 -0.04 12.82 -8.99
N ALA A 267 -0.85 13.38 -8.11
CA ALA A 267 -1.71 12.64 -7.20
C ALA A 267 -2.78 11.83 -7.94
N GLU A 268 -3.37 12.36 -9.01
CA GLU A 268 -4.31 11.64 -9.87
C GLU A 268 -3.65 10.43 -10.55
N ARG A 269 -2.42 10.56 -11.04
CA ARG A 269 -1.65 9.45 -11.62
C ARG A 269 -1.33 8.37 -10.60
N ILE A 270 -0.90 8.78 -9.40
CA ILE A 270 -0.62 7.85 -8.28
C ILE A 270 -1.91 7.09 -7.92
N SER A 271 -3.01 7.81 -7.71
CA SER A 271 -4.32 7.23 -7.40
C SER A 271 -4.79 6.25 -8.48
N GLY A 272 -4.73 6.65 -9.75
CA GLY A 272 -5.13 5.82 -10.89
C GLY A 272 -4.33 4.54 -11.04
N SER A 273 -3.03 4.57 -10.72
CA SER A 273 -2.14 3.42 -10.86
C SER A 273 -2.18 2.47 -9.66
N THR A 274 -2.27 3.01 -8.44
CA THR A 274 -2.30 2.23 -7.19
C THR A 274 -3.69 1.74 -6.84
N GLY A 275 -4.73 2.39 -7.37
CA GLY A 275 -6.13 2.20 -6.99
C GLY A 275 -6.50 2.88 -5.66
N VAL A 276 -5.55 3.50 -4.95
CA VAL A 276 -5.81 4.18 -3.69
C VAL A 276 -6.47 5.53 -3.98
N PRO A 277 -7.67 5.80 -3.44
CA PRO A 277 -8.35 7.07 -3.66
C PRO A 277 -7.54 8.28 -3.23
N ILE A 278 -7.58 9.34 -4.02
CA ILE A 278 -6.77 10.55 -3.83
C ILE A 278 -7.00 11.22 -2.46
N TYR A 279 -8.18 11.08 -1.87
CA TYR A 279 -8.47 11.64 -0.55
C TYR A 279 -7.77 10.90 0.60
N PHE A 280 -7.42 9.62 0.43
CA PHE A 280 -6.56 8.91 1.37
C PHE A 280 -5.12 9.43 1.35
N LEU A 281 -4.70 10.09 0.27
CA LEU A 281 -3.41 10.76 0.17
C LEU A 281 -3.41 12.18 0.79
N GLY A 282 -4.43 12.51 1.57
CA GLY A 282 -4.55 13.81 2.24
C GLY A 282 -5.15 14.92 1.38
N MET A 283 -5.57 14.63 0.15
CA MET A 283 -6.11 15.62 -0.80
C MET A 283 -7.65 15.62 -0.84
N ALA A 284 -8.28 15.65 0.34
CA ALA A 284 -9.74 15.63 0.47
C ALA A 284 -10.47 16.78 -0.28
N ARG A 285 -9.80 17.90 -0.52
CA ARG A 285 -10.35 19.04 -1.26
C ARG A 285 -10.67 18.73 -2.73
N LEU A 286 -10.10 17.65 -3.28
CA LEU A 286 -10.36 17.19 -4.65
C LEU A 286 -11.60 16.31 -4.75
N LEU A 287 -12.24 15.98 -3.62
CA LEU A 287 -13.53 15.30 -3.60
C LEU A 287 -14.65 16.29 -3.90
N ASN A 288 -15.29 16.10 -5.06
CA ASN A 288 -16.40 16.95 -5.47
C ASN A 288 -17.73 16.53 -4.83
N ASN A 289 -17.92 15.24 -4.54
CA ASN A 289 -19.15 14.73 -3.91
C ASN A 289 -18.96 13.30 -3.36
N ARG A 290 -19.94 12.85 -2.54
CA ARG A 290 -19.98 11.50 -1.94
C ARG A 290 -20.01 10.38 -2.98
N ALA A 291 -20.73 10.57 -4.09
CA ALA A 291 -20.82 9.54 -5.13
C ALA A 291 -19.47 9.24 -5.78
N THR A 292 -18.66 10.27 -6.02
CA THR A 292 -17.28 10.09 -6.53
C THR A 292 -16.40 9.35 -5.51
N ALA A 293 -16.52 9.68 -4.21
CA ALA A 293 -15.78 8.98 -3.16
C ALA A 293 -16.13 7.49 -3.10
N LEU A 294 -17.42 7.15 -3.17
CA LEU A 294 -17.88 5.76 -3.19
C LEU A 294 -17.39 5.01 -4.43
N ALA A 295 -17.46 5.62 -5.62
CA ALA A 295 -16.94 5.02 -6.84
C ALA A 295 -15.43 4.75 -6.78
N MET A 296 -14.64 5.63 -6.16
CA MET A 296 -13.21 5.42 -5.93
C MET A 296 -12.95 4.30 -4.93
N LEU A 297 -13.76 4.16 -3.87
CA LEU A 297 -13.67 3.05 -2.93
C LEU A 297 -14.00 1.71 -3.60
N GLU A 298 -15.02 1.67 -4.43
CA GLU A 298 -15.37 0.48 -5.20
C GLU A 298 -14.24 0.08 -6.16
N GLN A 299 -13.59 1.07 -6.78
CA GLN A 299 -12.41 0.81 -7.62
C GLN A 299 -11.25 0.23 -6.81
N LEU A 300 -10.97 0.76 -5.61
CA LEU A 300 -9.97 0.22 -4.69
C LEU A 300 -10.29 -1.23 -4.34
N GLU A 301 -11.51 -1.51 -3.89
CA GLU A 301 -11.95 -2.86 -3.52
C GLU A 301 -11.81 -3.85 -4.69
N ASN A 302 -12.21 -3.46 -5.90
CA ASN A 302 -12.05 -4.28 -7.09
C ASN A 302 -10.56 -4.54 -7.43
N SER A 303 -9.69 -3.55 -7.24
CA SER A 303 -8.25 -3.72 -7.46
C SER A 303 -7.60 -4.68 -6.47
N ILE A 304 -8.04 -4.64 -5.21
CA ILE A 304 -7.51 -5.45 -4.11
C ILE A 304 -8.08 -6.86 -4.12
N LYS A 305 -9.32 -7.05 -4.59
CA LYS A 305 -9.96 -8.37 -4.66
C LYS A 305 -9.08 -9.42 -5.34
N LYS A 306 -8.37 -9.03 -6.41
CA LYS A 306 -7.43 -9.94 -7.09
C LYS A 306 -6.30 -10.37 -6.16
N GLU A 307 -5.69 -9.43 -5.45
CA GLU A 307 -4.56 -9.69 -4.57
C GLU A 307 -4.98 -10.47 -3.32
N ARG A 308 -6.16 -10.18 -2.78
CA ARG A 308 -6.79 -10.97 -1.71
C ARG A 308 -7.01 -12.43 -2.15
N ASN A 309 -7.55 -12.66 -3.35
CA ASN A 309 -7.73 -14.02 -3.88
C ASN A 309 -6.40 -14.76 -4.08
N ILE A 310 -5.33 -14.06 -4.45
CA ILE A 310 -3.98 -14.65 -4.55
C ILE A 310 -3.48 -15.04 -3.15
N LEU A 311 -3.70 -14.19 -2.15
CA LEU A 311 -3.31 -14.47 -0.76
C LEU A 311 -4.10 -15.66 -0.19
N VAL A 312 -5.42 -15.73 -0.43
CA VAL A 312 -6.25 -16.87 -0.08
C VAL A 312 -5.72 -18.16 -0.76
N SER A 313 -5.38 -18.09 -2.05
CA SER A 313 -4.80 -19.22 -2.76
C SER A 313 -3.44 -19.65 -2.19
N TRP A 314 -2.64 -18.70 -1.69
CA TRP A 314 -1.38 -18.98 -1.01
C TRP A 314 -1.62 -19.71 0.32
N PHE A 315 -2.58 -19.28 1.14
CA PHE A 315 -2.95 -19.95 2.38
C PHE A 315 -3.53 -21.35 2.14
N ASN A 316 -4.39 -21.52 1.15
CA ASN A 316 -4.93 -22.83 0.81
C ASN A 316 -3.84 -23.83 0.41
N GLU A 317 -2.87 -23.41 -0.40
CA GLU A 317 -1.70 -24.23 -0.72
C GLU A 317 -0.83 -24.49 0.52
N LEU A 318 -0.64 -23.49 1.37
CA LEU A 318 0.12 -23.62 2.61
C LEU A 318 -0.51 -24.69 3.52
N PHE A 319 -1.82 -24.62 3.76
CA PHE A 319 -2.53 -25.58 4.61
C PHE A 319 -2.54 -26.98 4.01
N PHE A 320 -2.73 -27.10 2.69
CA PHE A 320 -2.60 -28.37 2.00
C PHE A 320 -1.20 -28.98 2.22
N ASN A 321 -0.14 -28.21 2.06
CA ASN A 321 1.23 -28.67 2.24
C ASN A 321 1.54 -28.99 3.72
N ILE A 322 1.00 -28.23 4.68
CA ILE A 322 1.12 -28.51 6.11
C ILE A 322 0.53 -29.87 6.48
N LEU A 323 -0.70 -30.17 6.03
CA LEU A 323 -1.34 -31.45 6.30
C LEU A 323 -0.61 -32.60 5.61
N THR A 324 -0.14 -32.40 4.38
CA THR A 324 0.66 -33.41 3.66
C THR A 324 1.95 -33.69 4.39
N LYS A 325 2.71 -32.66 4.78
CA LYS A 325 3.97 -32.79 5.51
C LYS A 325 3.77 -33.39 6.89
N SER A 326 2.69 -33.08 7.58
CA SER A 326 2.35 -33.69 8.86
C SER A 326 2.09 -35.21 8.71
N ASN A 327 1.45 -35.67 7.61
CA ASN A 327 1.28 -37.06 7.33
C ASN A 327 2.61 -37.78 7.10
N GLU A 328 3.58 -37.10 6.44
CA GLU A 328 4.90 -37.65 6.15
C GLU A 328 5.81 -37.69 7.39
N ASP A 329 5.84 -36.61 8.17
CA ASP A 329 6.79 -36.46 9.27
C ASP A 329 6.30 -37.05 10.59
N TYR A 330 4.97 -37.16 10.80
CA TYR A 330 4.35 -37.53 12.08
C TYR A 330 3.38 -38.70 11.99
N ASP A 331 3.32 -39.40 10.85
CA ASP A 331 2.41 -40.54 10.61
C ASP A 331 0.92 -40.19 10.90
N THR A 332 0.50 -38.96 10.69
CA THR A 332 -0.90 -38.55 10.78
C THR A 332 -1.65 -39.06 9.53
N ASN A 333 -2.96 -39.10 9.59
CA ASN A 333 -3.77 -39.55 8.43
C ASN A 333 -4.82 -38.47 8.07
N PHE A 334 -4.35 -37.23 7.94
CA PHE A 334 -5.18 -36.09 7.56
C PHE A 334 -5.49 -36.10 6.06
N ASN A 335 -6.67 -35.60 5.71
CA ASN A 335 -7.00 -35.30 4.32
C ASN A 335 -6.50 -33.94 3.94
N PRO A 336 -5.44 -33.77 3.11
CA PRO A 336 -4.87 -32.46 2.80
C PRO A 336 -5.84 -31.52 2.07
N ASP A 337 -6.85 -32.08 1.39
CA ASP A 337 -7.80 -31.29 0.59
C ASP A 337 -9.09 -30.94 1.34
N SER A 338 -9.11 -31.05 2.67
CA SER A 338 -10.31 -30.89 3.49
C SER A 338 -10.56 -29.48 4.00
N ILE A 339 -9.55 -28.63 4.01
CA ILE A 339 -9.58 -27.29 4.61
C ILE A 339 -9.55 -26.19 3.54
N GLU A 340 -10.26 -25.11 3.78
CA GLU A 340 -10.19 -23.89 2.97
C GLU A 340 -10.06 -22.65 3.84
N CYS A 341 -9.39 -21.63 3.30
CA CYS A 341 -9.21 -20.33 3.90
C CYS A 341 -10.09 -19.30 3.21
N GLU A 342 -10.64 -18.38 3.98
CA GLU A 342 -11.33 -17.19 3.49
C GLU A 342 -10.80 -15.97 4.23
N ILE A 343 -10.71 -14.82 3.54
CA ILE A 343 -10.40 -13.53 4.15
C ILE A 343 -11.68 -12.72 4.23
N ILE A 344 -12.06 -12.34 5.45
CA ILE A 344 -13.26 -11.53 5.70
C ILE A 344 -13.02 -10.14 5.13
N ARG A 345 -13.97 -9.65 4.36
CA ARG A 345 -13.89 -8.30 3.76
C ARG A 345 -14.07 -7.25 4.85
N PRO A 346 -13.31 -6.13 4.76
CA PRO A 346 -13.52 -5.03 5.70
C PRO A 346 -14.94 -4.46 5.54
N ALA A 347 -15.61 -4.21 6.66
CA ALA A 347 -16.94 -3.60 6.70
C ALA A 347 -16.88 -2.08 6.40
N ILE A 348 -16.45 -1.70 5.19
CA ILE A 348 -16.22 -0.29 4.82
C ILE A 348 -17.47 0.40 4.30
N LEU A 349 -18.41 -0.35 3.79
CA LEU A 349 -19.66 0.19 3.27
C LEU A 349 -20.76 -0.12 4.26
N ASP A 350 -21.16 0.88 5.03
CA ASP A 350 -22.54 0.95 5.48
C ASP A 350 -23.41 0.66 4.27
N VAL A 351 -23.99 -0.52 4.22
CA VAL A 351 -24.97 -0.86 3.18
C VAL A 351 -26.04 0.21 3.27
N ASP A 352 -26.11 1.06 2.25
CA ASP A 352 -27.05 2.19 2.22
C ASP A 352 -28.41 1.64 2.62
N GLN A 353 -29.05 2.28 3.58
CA GLN A 353 -30.35 1.84 4.13
C GLN A 353 -31.36 1.54 3.01
N ALA A 354 -31.19 2.21 1.86
CA ALA A 354 -31.94 1.96 0.63
C ALA A 354 -31.62 0.59 -0.01
N VAL A 355 -30.38 0.13 0.08
CA VAL A 355 -29.96 -1.19 -0.44
C VAL A 355 -30.46 -2.29 0.48
N LEU A 356 -30.35 -2.11 1.81
CA LEU A 356 -30.92 -3.03 2.81
C LEU A 356 -32.43 -3.17 2.63
N THR A 357 -33.16 -2.07 2.48
CA THR A 357 -34.60 -2.08 2.24
C THR A 357 -34.93 -2.88 0.96
N LYS A 358 -34.15 -2.69 -0.08
CA LYS A 358 -34.36 -3.39 -1.35
C LYS A 358 -34.00 -4.88 -1.27
N LEU A 359 -32.99 -5.25 -0.50
CA LEU A 359 -32.63 -6.64 -0.22
C LEU A 359 -33.72 -7.35 0.61
N VAL A 360 -34.30 -6.68 1.61
CA VAL A 360 -35.44 -7.19 2.39
C VAL A 360 -36.66 -7.39 1.47
N GLU A 361 -36.95 -6.43 0.58
CA GLU A 361 -38.04 -6.59 -0.40
C GLU A 361 -37.82 -7.78 -1.35
N LEU A 362 -36.55 -8.03 -1.76
CA LEU A 362 -36.22 -9.18 -2.62
C LEU A 362 -36.32 -10.50 -1.86
N TYR A 363 -35.98 -10.51 -0.58
CA TYR A 363 -36.15 -11.66 0.28
C TYR A 363 -37.65 -11.97 0.51
N ASP A 364 -38.47 -10.97 0.81
CA ASP A 364 -39.91 -11.12 0.96
C ASP A 364 -40.60 -11.65 -0.31
N LYS A 365 -40.09 -11.22 -1.48
CA LYS A 365 -40.49 -11.74 -2.80
C LYS A 365 -39.92 -13.11 -3.13
N LYS A 366 -39.12 -13.74 -2.24
CA LYS A 366 -38.43 -15.02 -2.43
C LYS A 366 -37.48 -15.01 -3.63
N ALA A 367 -36.97 -13.84 -4.01
CA ALA A 367 -36.01 -13.68 -5.10
C ALA A 367 -34.56 -13.96 -4.67
N ILE A 368 -34.27 -13.82 -3.36
CA ILE A 368 -32.98 -14.17 -2.74
C ILE A 368 -33.21 -15.03 -1.50
N SER A 369 -32.17 -15.79 -1.09
CA SER A 369 -32.22 -16.61 0.12
C SER A 369 -31.90 -15.77 1.37
N LEU A 370 -32.32 -16.28 2.56
CA LEU A 370 -31.94 -15.68 3.84
C LEU A 370 -30.43 -15.58 4.01
N LYS A 371 -29.68 -16.59 3.59
CA LYS A 371 -28.22 -16.58 3.59
C LYS A 371 -27.67 -15.43 2.78
N THR A 372 -28.20 -15.21 1.58
CA THR A 372 -27.80 -14.07 0.72
C THR A 372 -28.12 -12.73 1.37
N LEU A 373 -29.30 -12.59 2.01
CA LEU A 373 -29.66 -11.36 2.72
C LEU A 373 -28.68 -11.08 3.87
N LEU A 374 -28.40 -12.08 4.71
CA LEU A 374 -27.50 -11.96 5.87
C LEU A 374 -26.06 -11.64 5.49
N THR A 375 -25.58 -12.09 4.30
CA THR A 375 -24.25 -11.76 3.78
C THR A 375 -24.06 -10.24 3.53
N PHE A 376 -25.15 -9.50 3.37
CA PHE A 376 -25.09 -8.05 3.15
C PHE A 376 -25.32 -7.23 4.43
N VAL A 377 -25.50 -7.88 5.58
CA VAL A 377 -25.63 -7.20 6.87
C VAL A 377 -24.24 -7.16 7.53
N PRO A 378 -23.61 -5.99 7.68
CA PRO A 378 -22.21 -5.89 8.12
C PRO A 378 -21.94 -6.43 9.53
N GLU A 379 -22.96 -6.54 10.35
CA GLU A 379 -22.87 -6.98 11.75
C GLU A 379 -22.93 -8.52 11.91
N ILE A 380 -23.12 -9.26 10.80
CA ILE A 380 -23.26 -10.71 10.83
C ILE A 380 -22.01 -11.35 10.23
N GLU A 381 -21.11 -11.82 11.09
CA GLU A 381 -19.85 -12.44 10.70
C GLU A 381 -20.05 -13.81 10.01
N SER A 382 -21.01 -14.59 10.46
CA SER A 382 -21.32 -15.91 9.90
C SER A 382 -22.82 -16.07 9.60
N PRO A 383 -23.26 -15.84 8.34
CA PRO A 383 -24.65 -16.03 7.95
C PRO A 383 -25.19 -17.44 8.20
N GLU A 384 -24.32 -18.46 8.20
CA GLU A 384 -24.72 -19.85 8.42
C GLU A 384 -24.99 -20.16 9.90
N GLU A 385 -24.20 -19.59 10.81
CA GLU A 385 -24.43 -19.69 12.25
C GLU A 385 -25.68 -18.94 12.65
N GLU A 386 -25.89 -17.76 12.08
CA GLU A 386 -27.10 -16.99 12.33
C GLU A 386 -28.36 -17.71 11.85
N ILE A 387 -28.31 -18.37 10.70
CA ILE A 387 -29.42 -19.22 10.22
C ILE A 387 -29.66 -20.40 11.17
N LYS A 388 -28.61 -21.03 11.71
CA LYS A 388 -28.76 -22.09 12.71
C LYS A 388 -29.40 -21.58 14.01
N LEU A 389 -29.00 -20.40 14.47
CA LEU A 389 -29.57 -19.75 15.64
C LEU A 389 -31.06 -19.42 15.42
N ILE A 390 -31.40 -18.84 14.28
CA ILE A 390 -32.79 -18.51 13.90
C ILE A 390 -33.61 -19.80 13.81
N SER A 391 -33.12 -20.87 13.18
CA SER A 391 -33.82 -22.13 13.07
C SER A 391 -33.92 -22.88 14.41
N GLY A 392 -33.00 -22.67 15.33
CA GLY A 392 -33.09 -23.19 16.70
C GLY A 392 -34.07 -22.49 17.61
N ILE A 393 -34.39 -21.24 17.34
CA ILE A 393 -35.40 -20.44 18.09
C ILE A 393 -36.82 -20.88 17.72
N ASP A 394 -37.07 -21.33 16.49
CA ASP A 394 -38.39 -21.78 16.03
C ASP A 394 -38.85 -23.12 16.66
N THR A 395 -37.97 -23.83 17.37
CA THR A 395 -38.31 -25.08 18.09
C THR A 395 -38.66 -24.87 19.55
N GLY A 396 -38.68 -23.62 20.05
CA GLY A 396 -38.83 -23.27 21.48
C GLY A 396 -40.13 -22.59 21.90
N ILE A 397 -41.03 -22.21 20.99
CA ILE A 397 -42.27 -21.49 21.36
C ILE A 397 -43.48 -22.13 20.64
N VAL A 398 -43.90 -23.31 21.08
CA VAL A 398 -45.30 -23.72 21.08
C VAL A 398 -45.47 -24.78 22.16
N THR A 399 -45.82 -24.38 23.38
CA THR A 399 -46.77 -25.03 24.29
C THR A 399 -46.88 -24.21 25.57
N GLU A 400 -47.81 -23.26 25.61
CA GLU A 400 -48.82 -23.15 26.66
C GLU A 400 -49.98 -22.29 26.16
#